data_c8d190983093b682b8071f4438c16213
#
_entry.id   c8d190983093b682b8071f4438c16213
#
_cell.length_a   1.000
_cell.length_b   1.000
_cell.length_c   1.000
_cell.angle_alpha   90.00
_cell.angle_beta   90.00
_cell.angle_gamma   90.00
#
_symmetry.space_group_name_H-M   'P 1'
#
loop_
_entity.id
_entity.type
_entity.pdbx_description
1 polymer ?
#
loop_
_entity_poly.entity_id
_entity_poly.type
_entity_poly.pdbx_seq_one_letter_code
_entity_poly.pdbx_strand_id
1 'polypeptide(L)'
;MRRLIIASVLAVFALGLRAEPVHVVSSIKPLQLLVSAIGGDEVDSQLLLPPGFSPHDAQLRPSQWQMLNQAELLVWVGPALERFLATALTGRDNALALQSALRSEVGDDPHLWMNVALVSEMAVQLSQRLARLRPSKKALFELNTARLLSALNQQDAALRQAFGKEKPRYLLPHSGYRHFERQYGLKAAAVLSLNDEQMPGTAHIAELRSRMLAGEFDCVFREPQQSARLTERMLEGVSAPVVKLDPMGADVTNDRGGFERYYRSLAEAFLACQQAGRARLTGAE
;
A
#
# COMPACT_ATOMS: atom_id res chain seq x y z
N MET A 1 79.11 -5.70 12.19
CA MET A 1 77.88 -5.60 13.00
C MET A 1 76.77 -4.99 12.11
N ARG A 2 75.93 -5.85 11.53
CA ARG A 2 74.79 -5.47 10.63
C ARG A 2 73.55 -5.38 11.51
N ARG A 3 73.00 -4.20 11.66
CA ARG A 3 71.71 -3.98 12.34
C ARG A 3 70.59 -4.26 11.31
N LEU A 4 69.86 -5.37 11.52
CA LEU A 4 68.57 -5.63 10.84
C LEU A 4 67.52 -4.69 11.46
N ILE A 5 66.96 -3.84 10.62
CA ILE A 5 65.74 -3.07 10.94
C ILE A 5 64.55 -3.92 10.47
N ILE A 6 63.81 -4.50 11.41
CA ILE A 6 62.55 -5.19 11.15
C ILE A 6 61.47 -4.12 11.08
N ALA A 7 61.04 -3.80 9.89
CA ALA A 7 59.87 -2.94 9.66
C ALA A 7 58.60 -3.83 9.81
N SER A 8 57.93 -3.74 10.95
CA SER A 8 56.60 -4.34 11.18
C SER A 8 55.55 -3.53 10.43
N VAL A 9 55.08 -4.07 9.33
CA VAL A 9 53.90 -3.53 8.61
C VAL A 9 52.65 -3.94 9.41
N LEU A 10 52.11 -3.06 10.20
CA LEU A 10 50.76 -3.20 10.76
C LEU A 10 49.75 -3.02 9.64
N ALA A 11 49.31 -4.12 9.06
CA ALA A 11 48.10 -4.15 8.22
C ALA A 11 46.88 -3.95 9.12
N VAL A 12 46.45 -2.69 9.26
CA VAL A 12 45.15 -2.36 9.89
C VAL A 12 44.06 -2.88 8.94
N PHE A 13 43.57 -4.08 9.22
CA PHE A 13 42.31 -4.55 8.65
C PHE A 13 41.19 -3.62 9.18
N ALA A 14 40.90 -2.58 8.46
CA ALA A 14 39.64 -1.84 8.64
C ALA A 14 38.48 -2.76 8.27
N LEU A 15 38.10 -3.64 9.21
CA LEU A 15 36.77 -4.25 9.20
C LEU A 15 35.80 -3.08 9.29
N GLY A 16 35.33 -2.63 8.12
CA GLY A 16 34.26 -1.64 8.07
C GLY A 16 33.09 -2.16 8.91
N LEU A 17 32.92 -1.62 10.10
CA LEU A 17 31.70 -1.82 10.88
C LEU A 17 30.55 -1.38 9.99
N ARG A 18 29.89 -2.35 9.35
CA ARG A 18 28.64 -2.10 8.64
C ARG A 18 27.65 -1.73 9.74
N ALA A 19 27.17 -0.50 9.73
CA ALA A 19 26.13 -0.10 10.67
C ALA A 19 24.93 -1.06 10.50
N GLU A 20 24.35 -1.48 11.60
CA GLU A 20 23.17 -2.35 11.56
C GLU A 20 22.05 -1.67 10.78
N PRO A 21 21.25 -2.42 10.00
CA PRO A 21 20.09 -1.89 9.32
C PRO A 21 19.14 -1.20 10.31
N VAL A 22 18.47 -0.13 9.86
CA VAL A 22 17.44 0.53 10.67
C VAL A 22 16.26 -0.43 10.86
N HIS A 23 15.92 -0.72 12.11
CA HIS A 23 14.76 -1.55 12.43
C HIS A 23 13.47 -0.73 12.28
N VAL A 24 12.70 -1.01 11.20
CA VAL A 24 11.49 -0.28 10.85
C VAL A 24 10.27 -1.20 10.95
N VAL A 25 9.27 -0.78 11.71
CA VAL A 25 7.97 -1.46 11.76
C VAL A 25 6.93 -0.62 11.04
N SER A 26 6.32 -1.20 10.01
CA SER A 26 5.24 -0.58 9.24
C SER A 26 3.89 -1.17 9.65
N SER A 27 2.88 -0.33 9.80
CA SER A 27 1.54 -0.77 10.21
C SER A 27 0.90 -1.72 9.20
N ILE A 28 0.99 -1.39 7.91
CA ILE A 28 0.36 -2.10 6.81
C ILE A 28 1.36 -2.44 5.70
N LYS A 29 1.02 -3.45 4.90
CA LYS A 29 1.88 -3.97 3.83
C LYS A 29 2.30 -2.91 2.79
N PRO A 30 1.43 -2.03 2.27
CA PRO A 30 1.86 -1.00 1.32
C PRO A 30 2.95 -0.09 1.87
N LEU A 31 2.90 0.26 3.16
CA LEU A 31 3.94 1.06 3.81
C LEU A 31 5.23 0.26 3.99
N GLN A 32 5.15 -1.03 4.30
CA GLN A 32 6.32 -1.92 4.35
C GLN A 32 7.04 -1.97 2.99
N LEU A 33 6.28 -2.11 1.90
CA LEU A 33 6.82 -2.10 0.55
C LEU A 33 7.50 -0.76 0.21
N LEU A 34 6.91 0.36 0.64
CA LEU A 34 7.50 1.69 0.47
C LEU A 34 8.80 1.85 1.26
N VAL A 35 8.83 1.39 2.50
CA VAL A 35 10.04 1.35 3.35
C VAL A 35 11.15 0.54 2.68
N SER A 36 10.83 -0.64 2.18
CA SER A 36 11.82 -1.52 1.53
C SER A 36 12.31 -0.97 0.18
N ALA A 37 11.45 -0.30 -0.57
CA ALA A 37 11.84 0.37 -1.82
C ALA A 37 12.87 1.49 -1.58
N ILE A 38 12.71 2.27 -0.51
CA ILE A 38 13.58 3.40 -0.18
C ILE A 38 14.82 2.95 0.60
N GLY A 39 14.62 2.13 1.63
CA GLY A 39 15.68 1.72 2.55
C GLY A 39 16.61 0.65 1.97
N GLY A 40 16.09 -0.24 1.12
CA GLY A 40 16.85 -1.37 0.58
C GLY A 40 17.47 -2.21 1.69
N ASP A 41 18.76 -2.54 1.57
CA ASP A 41 19.50 -3.38 2.53
C ASP A 41 19.91 -2.62 3.82
N GLU A 42 19.61 -1.32 3.90
CA GLU A 42 19.90 -0.49 5.06
C GLU A 42 18.72 -0.43 6.06
N VAL A 43 17.63 -1.18 5.77
CA VAL A 43 16.47 -1.32 6.67
C VAL A 43 16.14 -2.78 6.91
N ASP A 44 15.85 -3.13 8.17
CA ASP A 44 15.11 -4.34 8.54
C ASP A 44 13.63 -3.95 8.66
N SER A 45 12.86 -4.30 7.62
CA SER A 45 11.47 -3.85 7.47
C SER A 45 10.49 -4.93 7.92
N GLN A 46 9.85 -4.72 9.05
CA GLN A 46 8.85 -5.61 9.62
C GLN A 46 7.42 -5.08 9.42
N LEU A 47 6.48 -6.02 9.32
CA LEU A 47 5.06 -5.74 9.14
C LEU A 47 4.29 -6.01 10.44
N LEU A 48 3.56 -5.00 10.93
CA LEU A 48 2.78 -5.11 12.15
C LEU A 48 1.49 -5.92 11.96
N LEU A 49 0.69 -5.57 10.94
CA LEU A 49 -0.55 -6.30 10.62
C LEU A 49 -0.27 -7.37 9.58
N PRO A 50 -0.54 -8.65 9.89
CA PRO A 50 -0.40 -9.72 8.91
C PRO A 50 -1.23 -9.46 7.65
N PRO A 51 -0.79 -9.96 6.47
CA PRO A 51 -1.58 -9.90 5.25
C PRO A 51 -2.98 -10.50 5.46
N GLY A 52 -3.99 -9.86 4.87
CA GLY A 52 -5.40 -10.30 5.00
C GLY A 52 -6.17 -9.72 6.19
N PHE A 53 -5.52 -8.91 7.04
CA PHE A 53 -6.23 -8.17 8.09
C PHE A 53 -6.59 -6.76 7.63
N SER A 54 -7.80 -6.31 7.98
CA SER A 54 -8.22 -4.92 7.79
C SER A 54 -7.53 -4.02 8.83
N PRO A 55 -6.96 -2.88 8.42
CA PRO A 55 -6.39 -1.90 9.36
C PRO A 55 -7.46 -1.13 10.16
N HIS A 56 -8.73 -1.21 9.76
CA HIS A 56 -9.81 -0.48 10.43
C HIS A 56 -10.23 -1.12 11.76
N ASP A 57 -10.21 -2.48 11.84
CA ASP A 57 -10.74 -3.25 12.98
C ASP A 57 -9.67 -4.04 13.74
N ALA A 58 -8.39 -3.73 13.53
CA ALA A 58 -7.32 -4.48 14.16
C ALA A 58 -7.20 -4.19 15.67
N GLN A 59 -6.69 -5.19 16.39
CA GLN A 59 -6.30 -5.07 17.80
C GLN A 59 -4.89 -5.59 18.00
N LEU A 60 -4.11 -4.89 18.84
CA LEU A 60 -2.72 -5.27 19.11
C LEU A 60 -2.62 -6.50 20.01
N ARG A 61 -1.86 -7.49 19.55
CA ARG A 61 -1.44 -8.65 20.34
C ARG A 61 -0.17 -8.32 21.16
N PRO A 62 0.13 -9.06 22.24
CA PRO A 62 1.35 -8.83 23.02
C PRO A 62 2.64 -8.84 22.21
N SER A 63 2.77 -9.73 21.22
CA SER A 63 3.94 -9.76 20.32
C SER A 63 4.07 -8.50 19.46
N GLN A 64 2.95 -7.91 19.03
CA GLN A 64 2.95 -6.67 18.26
C GLN A 64 3.36 -5.46 19.13
N TRP A 65 2.98 -5.45 20.40
CA TRP A 65 3.48 -4.47 21.37
C TRP A 65 4.99 -4.55 21.53
N GLN A 66 5.58 -5.75 21.55
CA GLN A 66 7.03 -5.93 21.58
C GLN A 66 7.68 -5.35 20.32
N MET A 67 7.14 -5.63 19.12
CA MET A 67 7.61 -5.05 17.86
C MET A 67 7.61 -3.52 17.92
N LEU A 68 6.52 -2.90 18.36
CA LEU A 68 6.42 -1.44 18.49
C LEU A 68 7.47 -0.84 19.45
N ASN A 69 7.83 -1.56 20.50
CA ASN A 69 8.79 -1.07 21.49
C ASN A 69 10.26 -1.25 21.05
N GLN A 70 10.53 -2.18 20.14
CA GLN A 70 11.87 -2.45 19.62
C GLN A 70 12.22 -1.64 18.38
N ALA A 71 11.23 -1.06 17.70
CA ALA A 71 11.41 -0.33 16.46
C ALA A 71 12.20 0.98 16.67
N GLU A 72 13.19 1.24 15.82
CA GLU A 72 13.83 2.55 15.68
C GLU A 72 12.93 3.54 14.94
N LEU A 73 12.08 3.04 14.03
CA LEU A 73 11.10 3.83 13.30
C LEU A 73 9.79 3.07 13.17
N LEU A 74 8.70 3.73 13.52
CA LEU A 74 7.34 3.25 13.34
C LEU A 74 6.70 4.06 12.19
N VAL A 75 6.22 3.36 11.15
CA VAL A 75 5.60 4.00 9.98
C VAL A 75 4.13 3.56 9.91
N TRP A 76 3.23 4.50 9.95
CA TRP A 76 1.79 4.28 9.88
C TRP A 76 1.11 5.40 9.08
N VAL A 77 -0.12 5.15 8.61
CA VAL A 77 -0.86 6.18 7.88
C VAL A 77 -1.28 7.29 8.84
N GLY A 78 -1.92 6.93 9.93
CA GLY A 78 -2.39 7.87 10.92
C GLY A 78 -3.69 7.42 11.61
N PRO A 79 -4.19 8.19 12.58
CA PRO A 79 -5.34 7.81 13.40
C PRO A 79 -6.66 7.67 12.61
N ALA A 80 -6.75 8.22 11.41
CA ALA A 80 -7.93 8.07 10.56
C ALA A 80 -8.07 6.65 9.99
N LEU A 81 -6.94 5.96 9.75
CA LEU A 81 -6.93 4.55 9.31
C LEU A 81 -6.77 3.59 10.50
N GLU A 82 -5.70 3.79 11.28
CA GLU A 82 -5.30 2.85 12.33
C GLU A 82 -5.67 3.38 13.72
N ARG A 83 -6.96 3.47 14.03
CA ARG A 83 -7.46 3.96 15.33
C ARG A 83 -6.87 3.18 16.50
N PHE A 84 -6.66 1.88 16.34
CA PHE A 84 -6.08 1.00 17.36
C PHE A 84 -4.62 1.35 17.71
N LEU A 85 -3.90 2.05 16.82
CA LEU A 85 -2.53 2.53 17.05
C LEU A 85 -2.48 3.94 17.64
N ALA A 86 -3.56 4.71 17.56
CA ALA A 86 -3.55 6.12 17.93
C ALA A 86 -3.00 6.36 19.36
N THR A 87 -3.52 5.63 20.35
CA THR A 87 -3.04 5.75 21.75
C THR A 87 -1.61 5.26 21.91
N ALA A 88 -1.20 4.25 21.13
CA ALA A 88 0.14 3.65 21.23
C ALA A 88 1.22 4.51 20.59
N LEU A 89 0.91 5.27 19.53
CA LEU A 89 1.88 5.95 18.68
C LEU A 89 1.85 7.47 18.79
N THR A 90 0.75 8.08 19.19
CA THR A 90 0.66 9.54 19.33
C THR A 90 1.67 10.05 20.38
N GLY A 91 2.49 11.01 19.96
CA GLY A 91 3.53 11.60 20.83
C GLY A 91 4.83 10.81 20.92
N ARG A 92 4.99 9.68 20.21
CA ARG A 92 6.29 9.01 20.11
C ARG A 92 7.18 9.67 19.06
N ASP A 93 8.39 10.04 19.45
CA ASP A 93 9.38 10.67 18.55
C ASP A 93 9.82 9.75 17.40
N ASN A 94 9.74 8.43 17.60
CA ASN A 94 10.09 7.44 16.60
C ASN A 94 8.90 7.05 15.70
N ALA A 95 7.69 7.63 15.87
CA ALA A 95 6.55 7.38 15.02
C ALA A 95 6.43 8.43 13.90
N LEU A 96 6.24 7.95 12.67
CA LEU A 96 5.97 8.75 11.49
C LEU A 96 4.54 8.49 11.02
N ALA A 97 3.62 9.41 11.34
CA ALA A 97 2.27 9.42 10.79
C ALA A 97 2.31 10.09 9.41
N LEU A 98 2.20 9.30 8.35
CA LEU A 98 2.37 9.80 6.99
C LEU A 98 1.29 10.80 6.58
N GLN A 99 0.04 10.58 6.99
CA GLN A 99 -1.06 11.53 6.70
C GLN A 99 -0.75 12.94 7.23
N SER A 100 -0.24 13.04 8.45
CA SER A 100 0.10 14.32 9.06
C SER A 100 1.35 14.98 8.47
N ALA A 101 2.18 14.19 7.77
CA ALA A 101 3.42 14.66 7.15
C ALA A 101 3.21 15.17 5.71
N LEU A 102 2.02 14.98 5.13
CA LEU A 102 1.70 15.46 3.78
C LEU A 102 1.44 16.97 3.77
N ARG A 103 1.77 17.59 2.63
CA ARG A 103 1.46 19.00 2.34
C ARG A 103 0.15 19.15 1.59
N SER A 104 -0.22 18.11 0.83
CA SER A 104 -1.45 18.08 0.05
C SER A 104 -2.66 17.85 0.94
N GLU A 105 -3.78 18.48 0.62
CA GLU A 105 -5.06 18.17 1.24
C GLU A 105 -5.54 16.78 0.80
N VAL A 106 -5.71 15.89 1.75
CA VAL A 106 -6.08 14.49 1.48
C VAL A 106 -7.57 14.22 1.69
N GLY A 107 -8.30 15.16 2.30
CA GLY A 107 -9.70 14.96 2.69
C GLY A 107 -9.83 13.86 3.78
N ASP A 108 -11.01 13.23 3.83
CA ASP A 108 -11.34 12.24 4.87
C ASP A 108 -10.93 10.79 4.50
N ASP A 109 -10.40 10.57 3.29
CA ASP A 109 -10.02 9.22 2.84
C ASP A 109 -8.59 8.89 3.27
N PRO A 110 -8.38 7.94 4.19
CA PRO A 110 -7.04 7.61 4.68
C PRO A 110 -6.23 6.68 3.75
N HIS A 111 -6.80 6.21 2.63
CA HIS A 111 -6.15 5.24 1.73
C HIS A 111 -5.14 5.92 0.78
N LEU A 112 -4.19 6.65 1.35
CA LEU A 112 -3.25 7.55 0.67
C LEU A 112 -2.30 6.86 -0.30
N TRP A 113 -1.95 5.60 -0.03
CA TRP A 113 -0.98 4.81 -0.80
C TRP A 113 -1.46 4.40 -2.18
N MET A 114 -2.69 4.74 -2.53
CA MET A 114 -3.28 4.45 -3.85
C MET A 114 -3.19 5.63 -4.83
N ASN A 115 -2.52 6.73 -4.47
CA ASN A 115 -2.33 7.88 -5.35
C ASN A 115 -0.84 8.20 -5.49
N VAL A 116 -0.34 8.29 -6.73
CA VAL A 116 1.10 8.48 -7.01
C VAL A 116 1.64 9.80 -6.46
N ALA A 117 0.86 10.88 -6.50
CA ALA A 117 1.31 12.16 -5.96
C ALA A 117 1.46 12.11 -4.44
N LEU A 118 0.49 11.51 -3.73
CA LEU A 118 0.55 11.33 -2.28
C LEU A 118 1.68 10.38 -1.89
N VAL A 119 1.85 9.27 -2.63
CA VAL A 119 2.99 8.34 -2.43
C VAL A 119 4.32 9.05 -2.60
N SER A 120 4.42 9.99 -3.56
CA SER A 120 5.64 10.77 -3.77
C SER A 120 5.98 11.62 -2.54
N GLU A 121 4.99 12.27 -1.95
CA GLU A 121 5.20 13.03 -0.72
C GLU A 121 5.58 12.10 0.45
N MET A 122 4.86 10.99 0.63
CA MET A 122 5.17 9.99 1.66
C MET A 122 6.60 9.44 1.53
N ALA A 123 7.03 9.13 0.29
CA ALA A 123 8.38 8.63 0.01
C ALA A 123 9.48 9.63 0.40
N VAL A 124 9.26 10.92 0.11
CA VAL A 124 10.21 11.99 0.49
C VAL A 124 10.28 12.12 2.02
N GLN A 125 9.16 12.12 2.73
CA GLN A 125 9.14 12.20 4.20
C GLN A 125 9.84 10.99 4.84
N LEU A 126 9.57 9.80 4.32
CA LEU A 126 10.21 8.57 4.80
C LEU A 126 11.72 8.57 4.54
N SER A 127 12.17 8.98 3.34
CA SER A 127 13.58 9.13 3.00
C SER A 127 14.31 10.07 3.95
N GLN A 128 13.70 11.23 4.25
CA GLN A 128 14.24 12.20 5.18
C GLN A 128 14.33 11.63 6.61
N ARG A 129 13.34 10.86 7.03
CA ARG A 129 13.33 10.23 8.36
C ARG A 129 14.41 9.17 8.47
N LEU A 130 14.59 8.32 7.47
CA LEU A 130 15.69 7.34 7.40
C LEU A 130 17.05 8.01 7.37
N ALA A 131 17.20 9.10 6.62
CA ALA A 131 18.44 9.87 6.57
C ALA A 131 18.84 10.51 7.92
N ARG A 132 17.86 10.87 8.76
CA ARG A 132 18.15 11.33 10.14
C ARG A 132 18.68 10.20 11.03
N LEU A 133 18.17 8.98 10.85
CA LEU A 133 18.62 7.81 11.60
C LEU A 133 19.97 7.27 11.11
N ARG A 134 20.26 7.39 9.82
CA ARG A 134 21.52 6.95 9.19
C ARG A 134 22.05 8.04 8.24
N PRO A 135 22.66 9.12 8.75
CA PRO A 135 23.13 10.25 7.94
C PRO A 135 24.13 9.86 6.84
N SER A 136 24.97 8.86 7.08
CA SER A 136 25.93 8.34 6.08
C SER A 136 25.27 7.67 4.88
N LYS A 137 23.96 7.31 4.98
CA LYS A 137 23.18 6.66 3.93
C LYS A 137 22.19 7.60 3.23
N LYS A 138 22.19 8.88 3.57
CA LYS A 138 21.29 9.89 3.02
C LYS A 138 21.22 9.83 1.48
N ALA A 139 22.37 9.89 0.80
CA ALA A 139 22.43 9.89 -0.66
C ALA A 139 21.85 8.60 -1.27
N LEU A 140 21.99 7.46 -0.58
CA LEU A 140 21.40 6.19 -1.02
C LEU A 140 19.87 6.23 -0.92
N PHE A 141 19.32 6.71 0.19
CA PHE A 141 17.86 6.84 0.36
C PHE A 141 17.25 7.81 -0.66
N GLU A 142 17.92 8.95 -0.91
CA GLU A 142 17.50 9.92 -1.93
C GLU A 142 17.52 9.31 -3.34
N LEU A 143 18.57 8.54 -3.68
CA LEU A 143 18.66 7.85 -4.98
C LEU A 143 17.56 6.80 -5.14
N ASN A 144 17.31 5.98 -4.11
CA ASN A 144 16.26 4.96 -4.15
C ASN A 144 14.88 5.61 -4.27
N THR A 145 14.64 6.71 -3.55
CA THR A 145 13.41 7.51 -3.66
C THR A 145 13.24 8.02 -5.10
N ALA A 146 14.27 8.62 -5.68
CA ALA A 146 14.18 9.13 -7.06
C ALA A 146 13.88 8.02 -8.09
N ARG A 147 14.46 6.82 -7.92
CA ARG A 147 14.18 5.65 -8.75
C ARG A 147 12.72 5.20 -8.63
N LEU A 148 12.22 5.06 -7.41
CA LEU A 148 10.82 4.71 -7.15
C LEU A 148 9.87 5.72 -7.80
N LEU A 149 10.08 7.02 -7.57
CA LEU A 149 9.23 8.07 -8.13
C LEU A 149 9.26 8.09 -9.66
N SER A 150 10.43 7.87 -10.28
CA SER A 150 10.55 7.76 -11.73
C SER A 150 9.72 6.59 -12.26
N ALA A 151 9.82 5.41 -11.65
CA ALA A 151 9.06 4.22 -12.04
C ALA A 151 7.55 4.42 -11.88
N LEU A 152 7.11 4.99 -10.76
CA LEU A 152 5.69 5.27 -10.51
C LEU A 152 5.12 6.31 -11.48
N ASN A 153 5.86 7.36 -11.82
CA ASN A 153 5.43 8.37 -12.79
C ASN A 153 5.29 7.78 -14.19
N GLN A 154 6.21 6.91 -14.61
CA GLN A 154 6.11 6.19 -15.88
C GLN A 154 4.87 5.28 -15.91
N GLN A 155 4.63 4.56 -14.81
CA GLN A 155 3.46 3.71 -14.65
C GLN A 155 2.15 4.52 -14.67
N ASP A 156 2.10 5.66 -13.97
CA ASP A 156 0.96 6.59 -13.96
C ASP A 156 0.63 7.10 -15.36
N ALA A 157 1.64 7.54 -16.11
CA ALA A 157 1.46 8.02 -17.49
C ALA A 157 0.87 6.92 -18.39
N ALA A 158 1.39 5.69 -18.31
CA ALA A 158 0.88 4.55 -19.06
C ALA A 158 -0.57 4.21 -18.68
N LEU A 159 -0.90 4.24 -17.40
CA LEU A 159 -2.26 3.95 -16.90
C LEU A 159 -3.28 5.01 -17.31
N ARG A 160 -2.91 6.29 -17.33
CA ARG A 160 -3.78 7.37 -17.85
C ARG A 160 -4.17 7.12 -19.31
N GLN A 161 -3.24 6.62 -20.13
CA GLN A 161 -3.51 6.24 -21.51
C GLN A 161 -4.39 4.97 -21.59
N ALA A 162 -4.08 3.94 -20.80
CA ALA A 162 -4.79 2.66 -20.82
C ALA A 162 -6.25 2.79 -20.42
N PHE A 163 -6.54 3.58 -19.37
CA PHE A 163 -7.93 3.83 -18.96
C PHE A 163 -8.74 4.63 -19.98
N GLY A 164 -8.13 5.51 -20.78
CA GLY A 164 -8.77 6.24 -21.86
C GLY A 164 -10.06 6.98 -21.44
N LYS A 165 -11.02 7.10 -22.38
CA LYS A 165 -12.31 7.80 -22.14
C LYS A 165 -13.40 6.89 -21.58
N GLU A 166 -13.45 5.64 -22.04
CA GLU A 166 -14.44 4.67 -21.58
C GLU A 166 -14.06 4.13 -20.23
N LYS A 167 -14.95 4.26 -19.26
CA LYS A 167 -14.73 3.85 -17.88
C LYS A 167 -15.61 2.65 -17.54
N PRO A 168 -15.08 1.65 -16.79
CA PRO A 168 -15.86 0.50 -16.37
C PRO A 168 -16.94 0.90 -15.35
N ARG A 169 -18.04 0.19 -15.35
CA ARG A 169 -19.09 0.25 -14.32
C ARG A 169 -18.82 -0.89 -13.34
N TYR A 170 -18.37 -0.60 -12.17
CA TYR A 170 -18.00 -1.62 -11.20
C TYR A 170 -18.66 -1.40 -9.85
N LEU A 171 -18.78 -2.51 -9.12
CA LEU A 171 -19.16 -2.51 -7.71
C LEU A 171 -17.91 -2.73 -6.86
N LEU A 172 -17.67 -1.82 -5.91
CA LEU A 172 -16.60 -1.93 -4.93
C LEU A 172 -17.10 -2.58 -3.63
N PRO A 173 -16.26 -3.35 -2.95
CA PRO A 173 -16.56 -3.86 -1.60
C PRO A 173 -16.69 -2.74 -0.56
N HIS A 174 -15.79 -1.75 -0.58
CA HIS A 174 -15.84 -0.56 0.27
C HIS A 174 -15.30 0.69 -0.45
N SER A 175 -15.48 1.87 0.18
CA SER A 175 -15.16 3.17 -0.45
C SER A 175 -13.69 3.59 -0.36
N GLY A 176 -12.75 2.67 -0.14
CA GLY A 176 -11.32 2.96 0.08
C GLY A 176 -10.49 3.31 -1.16
N TYR A 177 -11.10 3.47 -2.33
CA TYR A 177 -10.35 3.66 -3.59
C TYR A 177 -10.45 5.07 -4.18
N ARG A 178 -11.03 6.02 -3.46
CA ARG A 178 -11.31 7.38 -3.97
C ARG A 178 -10.07 8.12 -4.48
N HIS A 179 -8.90 7.89 -3.87
CA HIS A 179 -7.64 8.48 -4.34
C HIS A 179 -7.20 7.92 -5.68
N PHE A 180 -7.32 6.61 -5.89
CA PHE A 180 -7.06 5.95 -7.17
C PHE A 180 -8.07 6.37 -8.23
N GLU A 181 -9.35 6.35 -7.89
CA GLU A 181 -10.45 6.75 -8.77
C GLU A 181 -10.27 8.19 -9.28
N ARG A 182 -9.98 9.15 -8.40
CA ARG A 182 -9.72 10.54 -8.79
C ARG A 182 -8.53 10.68 -9.74
N GLN A 183 -7.46 9.94 -9.49
CA GLN A 183 -6.23 10.01 -10.31
C GLN A 183 -6.47 9.58 -11.76
N TYR A 184 -7.35 8.60 -11.99
CA TYR A 184 -7.62 8.04 -13.30
C TYR A 184 -9.01 8.40 -13.86
N GLY A 185 -9.74 9.29 -13.20
CA GLY A 185 -11.10 9.67 -13.59
C GLY A 185 -12.07 8.50 -13.58
N LEU A 186 -11.87 7.55 -12.66
CA LEU A 186 -12.76 6.42 -12.40
C LEU A 186 -13.81 6.80 -11.36
N LYS A 187 -14.92 6.07 -11.34
CA LYS A 187 -15.95 6.21 -10.31
C LYS A 187 -16.73 4.91 -10.19
N ALA A 188 -16.82 4.40 -8.99
CA ALA A 188 -17.66 3.23 -8.71
C ALA A 188 -19.11 3.50 -9.07
N ALA A 189 -19.76 2.53 -9.73
CA ALA A 189 -21.19 2.57 -9.99
C ALA A 189 -22.01 2.26 -8.74
N ALA A 190 -21.42 1.48 -7.82
CA ALA A 190 -21.95 1.22 -6.49
C ALA A 190 -20.82 0.78 -5.52
N VAL A 191 -21.11 0.88 -4.23
CA VAL A 191 -20.24 0.43 -3.14
C VAL A 191 -21.07 -0.42 -2.20
N LEU A 192 -20.55 -1.58 -1.80
CA LEU A 192 -21.24 -2.49 -0.88
C LEU A 192 -21.31 -1.91 0.54
N SER A 193 -20.18 -1.42 1.04
CA SER A 193 -20.10 -0.76 2.34
C SER A 193 -19.44 0.62 2.21
N LEU A 194 -20.01 1.63 2.86
CA LEU A 194 -19.45 2.98 2.87
C LEU A 194 -18.16 3.06 3.72
N ASN A 195 -18.02 2.16 4.66
CA ASN A 195 -16.82 1.95 5.47
C ASN A 195 -16.68 0.46 5.82
N ASP A 196 -15.46 0.03 6.16
CA ASP A 196 -15.20 -1.38 6.50
C ASP A 196 -15.79 -1.81 7.86
N GLU A 197 -16.19 -0.85 8.70
CA GLU A 197 -16.65 -1.08 10.06
C GLU A 197 -18.15 -1.46 10.15
N GLN A 198 -18.93 -1.19 9.07
CA GLN A 198 -20.38 -1.41 9.09
C GLN A 198 -20.81 -2.44 8.08
N MET A 199 -21.46 -3.50 8.56
CA MET A 199 -22.13 -4.44 7.67
C MET A 199 -23.26 -3.72 6.92
N PRO A 200 -23.34 -3.89 5.59
CA PRO A 200 -24.41 -3.31 4.80
C PRO A 200 -25.78 -3.85 5.24
N GLY A 201 -26.77 -2.95 5.25
CA GLY A 201 -28.14 -3.33 5.58
C GLY A 201 -28.73 -4.31 4.54
N THR A 202 -29.66 -5.16 4.96
CA THR A 202 -30.28 -6.18 4.09
C THR A 202 -30.97 -5.59 2.87
N ALA A 203 -31.62 -4.43 3.00
CA ALA A 203 -32.27 -3.75 1.88
C ALA A 203 -31.23 -3.28 0.84
N HIS A 204 -30.09 -2.74 1.26
CA HIS A 204 -29.01 -2.32 0.36
C HIS A 204 -28.37 -3.52 -0.37
N ILE A 205 -28.16 -4.64 0.34
CA ILE A 205 -27.68 -5.89 -0.28
C ILE A 205 -28.68 -6.37 -1.35
N ALA A 206 -29.98 -6.36 -1.06
CA ALA A 206 -31.02 -6.79 -2.01
C ALA A 206 -31.07 -5.87 -3.24
N GLU A 207 -30.94 -4.55 -3.06
CA GLU A 207 -30.86 -3.58 -4.16
C GLU A 207 -29.65 -3.86 -5.06
N LEU A 208 -28.45 -3.96 -4.47
CA LEU A 208 -27.24 -4.23 -5.22
C LEU A 208 -27.30 -5.55 -5.98
N ARG A 209 -27.88 -6.60 -5.36
CA ARG A 209 -28.09 -7.88 -6.01
C ARG A 209 -29.05 -7.74 -7.22
N SER A 210 -30.14 -6.99 -7.10
CA SER A 210 -31.06 -6.72 -8.21
C SER A 210 -30.34 -6.04 -9.37
N ARG A 211 -29.52 -5.05 -9.11
CA ARG A 211 -28.72 -4.33 -10.10
C ARG A 211 -27.67 -5.23 -10.76
N MET A 212 -27.03 -6.15 -9.98
CA MET A 212 -26.13 -7.16 -10.54
C MET A 212 -26.85 -8.11 -11.50
N LEU A 213 -28.02 -8.61 -11.11
CA LEU A 213 -28.85 -9.48 -11.96
C LEU A 213 -29.34 -8.76 -13.22
N ALA A 214 -29.59 -7.46 -13.14
CA ALA A 214 -29.94 -6.62 -14.30
C ALA A 214 -28.72 -6.32 -15.22
N GLY A 215 -27.51 -6.77 -14.87
CA GLY A 215 -26.30 -6.56 -15.67
C GLY A 215 -25.79 -5.13 -15.69
N GLU A 216 -26.06 -4.34 -14.64
CA GLU A 216 -25.61 -2.95 -14.56
C GLU A 216 -24.10 -2.79 -14.37
N PHE A 217 -23.40 -3.83 -13.91
CA PHE A 217 -21.96 -3.81 -13.64
C PHE A 217 -21.19 -4.60 -14.68
N ASP A 218 -20.04 -4.07 -15.07
CA ASP A 218 -19.09 -4.74 -15.97
C ASP A 218 -18.25 -5.76 -15.19
N CYS A 219 -18.03 -5.51 -13.90
CA CYS A 219 -17.43 -6.44 -12.94
C CYS A 219 -17.85 -6.14 -11.51
N VAL A 220 -17.60 -7.11 -10.62
CA VAL A 220 -17.69 -6.97 -9.16
C VAL A 220 -16.31 -7.20 -8.57
N PHE A 221 -15.81 -6.25 -7.81
CA PHE A 221 -14.55 -6.42 -7.11
C PHE A 221 -14.71 -7.21 -5.81
N ARG A 222 -13.71 -8.03 -5.49
CA ARG A 222 -13.61 -8.77 -4.24
C ARG A 222 -12.23 -8.56 -3.60
N GLU A 223 -12.21 -8.23 -2.34
CA GLU A 223 -10.99 -8.06 -1.56
C GLU A 223 -10.66 -9.31 -0.73
N PRO A 224 -9.36 -9.65 -0.60
CA PRO A 224 -8.93 -10.76 0.26
C PRO A 224 -9.27 -10.56 1.75
N GLN A 225 -9.37 -9.29 2.18
CA GLN A 225 -9.64 -8.91 3.57
C GLN A 225 -11.11 -9.11 3.97
N GLN A 226 -11.99 -9.34 3.00
CA GLN A 226 -13.42 -9.48 3.24
C GLN A 226 -13.88 -10.93 3.26
N SER A 227 -15.02 -11.16 3.92
CA SER A 227 -15.62 -12.48 3.99
C SER A 227 -16.04 -13.00 2.61
N ALA A 228 -15.40 -14.06 2.13
CA ALA A 228 -15.75 -14.73 0.89
C ALA A 228 -17.23 -15.15 0.87
N ARG A 229 -17.78 -15.58 2.02
CA ARG A 229 -19.17 -16.07 2.13
C ARG A 229 -20.22 -15.00 1.81
N LEU A 230 -19.97 -13.73 2.19
CA LEU A 230 -20.88 -12.64 1.85
C LEU A 230 -20.88 -12.39 0.34
N THR A 231 -19.68 -12.30 -0.24
CA THR A 231 -19.50 -12.10 -1.68
C THR A 231 -20.14 -13.24 -2.50
N GLU A 232 -19.92 -14.48 -2.11
CA GLU A 232 -20.50 -15.66 -2.78
C GLU A 232 -22.04 -15.62 -2.79
N ARG A 233 -22.66 -15.30 -1.65
CA ARG A 233 -24.14 -15.17 -1.57
C ARG A 233 -24.67 -14.04 -2.44
N MET A 234 -23.95 -12.94 -2.54
CA MET A 234 -24.35 -11.81 -3.38
C MET A 234 -24.26 -12.15 -4.87
N LEU A 235 -23.29 -12.98 -5.24
CA LEU A 235 -22.99 -13.36 -6.63
C LEU A 235 -23.77 -14.58 -7.12
N GLU A 236 -24.54 -15.25 -6.26
CA GLU A 236 -25.34 -16.40 -6.65
C GLU A 236 -26.34 -16.06 -7.79
N GLY A 237 -26.18 -16.69 -8.96
CA GLY A 237 -26.95 -16.40 -10.18
C GLY A 237 -26.56 -15.12 -10.92
N VAL A 238 -25.50 -14.43 -10.52
CA VAL A 238 -24.96 -13.24 -11.20
C VAL A 238 -23.90 -13.66 -12.21
N SER A 239 -24.00 -13.18 -13.45
CA SER A 239 -23.05 -13.46 -14.54
C SER A 239 -21.89 -12.47 -14.62
N ALA A 240 -21.88 -11.40 -13.81
CA ALA A 240 -20.81 -10.41 -13.84
C ALA A 240 -19.47 -11.02 -13.38
N PRO A 241 -18.35 -10.79 -14.10
CA PRO A 241 -17.03 -11.24 -13.69
C PRO A 241 -16.63 -10.73 -12.30
N VAL A 242 -16.05 -11.63 -11.50
CA VAL A 242 -15.50 -11.29 -10.19
C VAL A 242 -14.01 -11.06 -10.33
N VAL A 243 -13.54 -9.86 -10.02
CA VAL A 243 -12.13 -9.48 -10.11
C VAL A 243 -11.56 -9.31 -8.70
N LYS A 244 -10.44 -10.00 -8.42
CA LYS A 244 -9.70 -9.78 -7.17
C LYS A 244 -9.09 -8.38 -7.19
N LEU A 245 -9.38 -7.58 -6.16
CA LEU A 245 -8.81 -6.27 -5.94
C LEU A 245 -8.20 -6.25 -4.54
N ASP A 246 -6.87 -6.13 -4.43
CA ASP A 246 -6.16 -6.22 -3.17
C ASP A 246 -5.52 -4.86 -2.80
N PRO A 247 -6.18 -4.07 -1.96
CA PRO A 247 -5.68 -2.76 -1.56
C PRO A 247 -4.44 -2.84 -0.66
N MET A 248 -4.20 -4.02 -0.08
CA MET A 248 -3.09 -4.25 0.84
C MET A 248 -1.87 -4.92 0.20
N GLY A 249 -2.01 -5.50 -1.01
CA GLY A 249 -0.91 -6.18 -1.70
C GLY A 249 -0.38 -7.38 -0.94
N ALA A 250 -1.27 -8.20 -0.37
CA ALA A 250 -0.94 -9.32 0.52
C ALA A 250 0.08 -10.30 -0.09
N ASP A 251 -0.08 -10.60 -1.37
CA ASP A 251 0.76 -11.57 -2.11
C ASP A 251 2.04 -10.94 -2.69
N VAL A 252 2.26 -9.63 -2.51
CA VAL A 252 3.42 -8.95 -3.07
C VAL A 252 4.66 -9.20 -2.22
N THR A 253 5.74 -9.68 -2.86
CA THR A 253 7.03 -9.88 -2.20
C THR A 253 7.58 -8.55 -1.68
N ASN A 254 8.08 -8.56 -0.44
CA ASN A 254 8.70 -7.41 0.18
C ASN A 254 10.17 -7.29 -0.26
N ASP A 255 10.40 -6.51 -1.31
CA ASP A 255 11.72 -6.16 -1.83
C ASP A 255 11.68 -4.73 -2.44
N ARG A 256 12.80 -4.30 -3.03
CA ARG A 256 12.95 -2.95 -3.59
C ARG A 256 11.94 -2.61 -4.70
N GLY A 257 11.47 -3.60 -5.48
CA GLY A 257 10.47 -3.41 -6.56
C GLY A 257 9.04 -3.73 -6.10
N GLY A 258 8.86 -4.02 -4.82
CA GLY A 258 7.57 -4.47 -4.29
C GLY A 258 6.46 -3.44 -4.44
N PHE A 259 6.75 -2.16 -4.18
CA PHE A 259 5.73 -1.12 -4.27
C PHE A 259 5.24 -0.89 -5.71
N GLU A 260 6.13 -0.91 -6.69
CA GLU A 260 5.76 -0.79 -8.11
C GLU A 260 4.91 -1.99 -8.57
N ARG A 261 5.25 -3.21 -8.13
CA ARG A 261 4.44 -4.41 -8.42
C ARG A 261 3.06 -4.34 -7.77
N TYR A 262 3.00 -3.88 -6.52
CA TYR A 262 1.74 -3.64 -5.83
C TYR A 262 0.85 -2.66 -6.61
N TYR A 263 1.38 -1.48 -6.94
CA TYR A 263 0.63 -0.46 -7.65
C TYR A 263 0.15 -0.92 -9.03
N ARG A 264 0.99 -1.71 -9.72
CA ARG A 264 0.63 -2.35 -11.00
C ARG A 264 -0.51 -3.34 -10.82
N SER A 265 -0.45 -4.25 -9.84
CA SER A 265 -1.51 -5.25 -9.61
C SER A 265 -2.85 -4.62 -9.28
N LEU A 266 -2.84 -3.51 -8.54
CA LEU A 266 -4.03 -2.72 -8.27
C LEU A 266 -4.64 -2.18 -9.58
N ALA A 267 -3.82 -1.58 -10.43
CA ALA A 267 -4.26 -1.02 -11.71
C ALA A 267 -4.74 -2.10 -12.70
N GLU A 268 -4.04 -3.24 -12.77
CA GLU A 268 -4.41 -4.38 -13.61
C GLU A 268 -5.81 -4.92 -13.26
N ALA A 269 -6.20 -4.92 -11.98
CA ALA A 269 -7.54 -5.31 -11.58
C ALA A 269 -8.61 -4.37 -12.19
N PHE A 270 -8.41 -3.05 -12.15
CA PHE A 270 -9.33 -2.10 -12.78
C PHE A 270 -9.34 -2.21 -14.32
N LEU A 271 -8.18 -2.47 -14.94
CA LEU A 271 -8.11 -2.69 -16.39
C LEU A 271 -8.79 -4.00 -16.80
N ALA A 272 -8.71 -5.06 -16.00
CA ALA A 272 -9.45 -6.31 -16.26
C ALA A 272 -10.95 -6.08 -16.22
N CYS A 273 -11.46 -5.27 -15.29
CA CYS A 273 -12.86 -4.87 -15.26
C CYS A 273 -13.27 -4.08 -16.52
N GLN A 274 -12.44 -3.15 -16.97
CA GLN A 274 -12.68 -2.40 -18.21
C GLN A 274 -12.74 -3.29 -19.45
N GLN A 275 -11.86 -4.30 -19.52
CA GLN A 275 -11.85 -5.28 -20.61
C GLN A 275 -13.13 -6.12 -20.61
N ALA A 276 -13.59 -6.57 -19.44
CA ALA A 276 -14.86 -7.30 -19.30
C ALA A 276 -16.06 -6.49 -19.82
N GLY A 277 -16.11 -5.19 -19.48
CA GLY A 277 -17.16 -4.29 -19.99
C GLY A 277 -17.14 -4.16 -21.51
N ARG A 278 -15.96 -4.04 -22.10
CA ARG A 278 -15.80 -3.97 -23.57
C ARG A 278 -16.22 -5.27 -24.27
N ALA A 279 -15.84 -6.43 -23.73
CA ALA A 279 -16.23 -7.73 -24.28
C ALA A 279 -17.75 -7.88 -24.33
N ARG A 280 -18.47 -7.49 -23.29
CA ARG A 280 -19.93 -7.48 -23.25
C ARG A 280 -20.56 -6.57 -24.30
N LEU A 281 -20.01 -5.39 -24.55
CA LEU A 281 -20.52 -4.45 -25.55
C LEU A 281 -20.32 -4.94 -26.98
N THR A 282 -19.29 -5.72 -27.24
CA THR A 282 -18.94 -6.25 -28.56
C THR A 282 -19.58 -7.63 -28.86
N GLY A 283 -20.28 -8.25 -27.90
CA GLY A 283 -20.84 -9.57 -28.03
C GLY A 283 -19.83 -10.69 -28.20
N ALA A 284 -18.60 -10.47 -27.75
CA ALA A 284 -17.49 -11.42 -27.82
C ALA A 284 -17.44 -12.27 -26.54
N GLU A 285 -18.52 -13.01 -26.23
CA GLU A 285 -18.54 -14.11 -25.25
C GLU A 285 -18.59 -15.44 -25.94
#